data_1330918a36b48220d311d4e6a89d1dfb
#
_entry.id   1330918a36b48220d311d4e6a89d1dfb
#
_cell.length_a   1.000
_cell.length_b   1.000
_cell.length_c   1.000
_cell.angle_alpha   90.00
_cell.angle_beta   90.00
_cell.angle_gamma   90.00
#
_symmetry.space_group_name_H-M   'P 1'
#
loop_
_entity.id
_entity.type
_entity.pdbx_description
1 polymer ?
#
loop_
_entity_poly.entity_id
_entity_poly.type
_entity_poly.pdbx_seq_one_letter_code
_entity_poly.pdbx_strand_id
1 'polypeptide(L)'
;MEGRERGKMKTVLRCLRADFLKIKNTALFAAHLAIPFVMAGAFLLYYKISPWDSFGKVQAFFQVMGMGYPFLIGVFCAIIAEQELAAGRYQSMLAVTHRGTVFFSKLLLLVLSGGFSVILTSVLFGSGYYYWMEERVVAYSFYWIAAGIMLGGNLLLYILHLFLAMRFNKGVTIGLGIAESLLSAVLMTGLGDGVWIYVPAVWANRMAGYVMFAYSTVTGPAVDPCRAVALCSIVTLISLLAFMIWAKGWDGVCGEE
;
A
#
# COMPACT_ATOMS: atom_id res chain seq x y z
N MET A 1 16.81 17.92 -24.98
CA MET A 1 16.01 16.93 -24.21
C MET A 1 15.90 17.33 -22.74
N GLU A 2 16.95 17.76 -22.10
CA GLU A 2 17.04 18.09 -20.68
C GLU A 2 16.06 19.19 -20.19
N GLY A 3 15.84 20.25 -20.96
CA GLY A 3 14.90 21.33 -20.60
C GLY A 3 13.42 20.88 -20.58
N ARG A 4 13.04 19.93 -21.42
CA ARG A 4 11.66 19.39 -21.48
C ARG A 4 11.38 18.45 -20.32
N GLU A 5 12.38 17.72 -19.87
CA GLU A 5 12.27 16.82 -18.70
C GLU A 5 12.23 17.61 -17.39
N ARG A 6 13.06 18.65 -17.26
CA ARG A 6 13.00 19.59 -16.11
C ARG A 6 11.64 20.28 -16.01
N GLY A 7 11.02 20.63 -17.15
CA GLY A 7 9.67 21.19 -17.19
C GLY A 7 8.60 20.22 -16.67
N LYS A 8 8.65 18.95 -17.08
CA LYS A 8 7.73 17.92 -16.60
C LYS A 8 7.89 17.64 -15.11
N MET A 9 9.12 17.53 -14.61
CA MET A 9 9.42 17.31 -13.19
C MET A 9 8.84 18.45 -12.33
N LYS A 10 9.04 19.71 -12.73
CA LYS A 10 8.45 20.87 -12.04
C LYS A 10 6.92 20.80 -12.01
N THR A 11 6.29 20.35 -13.09
CA THR A 11 4.84 20.21 -13.16
C THR A 11 4.34 19.11 -12.21
N VAL A 12 4.99 17.94 -12.14
CA VAL A 12 4.67 16.87 -11.19
C VAL A 12 4.74 17.38 -9.75
N LEU A 13 5.84 18.06 -9.39
CA LEU A 13 6.02 18.59 -8.03
C LEU A 13 4.96 19.63 -7.66
N ARG A 14 4.56 20.49 -8.62
CA ARG A 14 3.47 21.47 -8.39
C ARG A 14 2.12 20.77 -8.17
N CYS A 15 1.79 19.76 -8.98
CA CYS A 15 0.59 18.95 -8.80
C CYS A 15 0.61 18.22 -7.46
N LEU A 16 1.73 17.56 -7.10
CA LEU A 16 1.89 16.86 -5.84
C LEU A 16 1.71 17.78 -4.63
N ARG A 17 2.30 18.98 -4.68
CA ARG A 17 2.12 19.98 -3.62
C ARG A 17 0.67 20.43 -3.51
N ALA A 18 -0.02 20.65 -4.63
CA ALA A 18 -1.44 21.02 -4.65
C ALA A 18 -2.31 19.87 -4.09
N ASP A 19 -2.06 18.62 -4.50
CA ASP A 19 -2.76 17.44 -4.00
C ASP A 19 -2.52 17.25 -2.50
N PHE A 20 -1.28 17.42 -2.02
CA PHE A 20 -0.96 17.37 -0.59
C PHE A 20 -1.72 18.43 0.23
N LEU A 21 -1.81 19.66 -0.28
CA LEU A 21 -2.56 20.73 0.39
C LEU A 21 -4.07 20.41 0.48
N LYS A 22 -4.62 19.71 -0.53
CA LYS A 22 -6.01 19.25 -0.50
C LYS A 22 -6.26 18.24 0.60
N ILE A 23 -5.34 17.30 0.86
CA ILE A 23 -5.53 16.24 1.85
C ILE A 23 -5.12 16.63 3.26
N LYS A 24 -4.24 17.62 3.44
CA LYS A 24 -3.64 17.99 4.74
C LYS A 24 -4.65 18.21 5.87
N ASN A 25 -5.82 18.76 5.55
CA ASN A 25 -6.87 19.08 6.53
C ASN A 25 -8.08 18.15 6.40
N THR A 26 -7.90 16.95 5.85
CA THR A 26 -8.97 15.97 5.66
C THR A 26 -8.81 14.76 6.56
N ALA A 27 -9.88 13.97 6.69
CA ALA A 27 -9.85 12.69 7.37
C ALA A 27 -8.79 11.72 6.79
N LEU A 28 -8.43 11.86 5.51
CA LEU A 28 -7.41 11.05 4.86
C LEU A 28 -6.05 11.23 5.55
N PHE A 29 -5.61 12.46 5.79
CA PHE A 29 -4.35 12.74 6.48
C PHE A 29 -4.37 12.25 7.93
N ALA A 30 -5.49 12.52 8.65
CA ALA A 30 -5.66 12.03 10.01
C ALA A 30 -5.62 10.51 10.11
N ALA A 31 -6.23 9.79 9.15
CA ALA A 31 -6.22 8.33 9.09
C ALA A 31 -4.80 7.78 8.91
N HIS A 32 -3.98 8.37 8.03
CA HIS A 32 -2.59 7.95 7.83
C HIS A 32 -1.69 8.12 9.08
N LEU A 33 -2.09 8.97 10.02
CA LEU A 33 -1.44 9.08 11.33
C LEU A 33 -2.10 8.18 12.37
N ALA A 34 -3.42 8.18 12.49
CA ALA A 34 -4.13 7.48 13.55
C ALA A 34 -4.00 5.95 13.44
N ILE A 35 -4.15 5.40 12.22
CA ILE A 35 -4.09 3.94 12.00
C ILE A 35 -2.78 3.33 12.50
N PRO A 36 -1.58 3.88 12.18
CA PRO A 36 -0.31 3.38 12.72
C PRO A 36 -0.27 3.31 14.25
N PHE A 37 -0.68 4.38 14.93
CA PHE A 37 -0.65 4.41 16.39
C PHE A 37 -1.66 3.45 17.01
N VAL A 38 -2.89 3.40 16.46
CA VAL A 38 -3.93 2.50 16.95
C VAL A 38 -3.52 1.04 16.74
N MET A 39 -3.03 0.70 15.55
CA MET A 39 -2.64 -0.67 15.24
C MET A 39 -1.44 -1.11 16.09
N ALA A 40 -0.35 -0.35 16.09
CA ALA A 40 0.83 -0.70 16.87
C ALA A 40 0.52 -0.75 18.37
N GLY A 41 -0.20 0.23 18.89
CA GLY A 41 -0.58 0.28 20.30
C GLY A 41 -1.50 -0.87 20.71
N ALA A 42 -2.53 -1.17 19.92
CA ALA A 42 -3.46 -2.27 20.22
C ALA A 42 -2.72 -3.62 20.26
N PHE A 43 -1.85 -3.90 19.28
CA PHE A 43 -1.08 -5.14 19.27
C PHE A 43 -0.07 -5.23 20.42
N LEU A 44 0.65 -4.15 20.74
CA LEU A 44 1.60 -4.14 21.85
C LEU A 44 0.89 -4.36 23.18
N LEU A 45 -0.26 -3.71 23.43
CA LEU A 45 -1.05 -3.90 24.63
C LEU A 45 -1.59 -5.34 24.73
N TYR A 46 -2.13 -5.89 23.63
CA TYR A 46 -2.62 -7.26 23.58
C TYR A 46 -1.49 -8.27 23.83
N TYR A 47 -0.32 -8.06 23.21
CA TYR A 47 0.80 -9.01 23.35
C TYR A 47 1.45 -9.04 24.73
N LYS A 48 1.21 -8.02 25.54
CA LYS A 48 1.64 -8.01 26.94
C LYS A 48 0.97 -9.11 27.77
N ILE A 49 -0.25 -9.49 27.42
CA ILE A 49 -1.06 -10.50 28.12
C ILE A 49 -1.23 -11.80 27.30
N SER A 50 -0.84 -11.79 26.05
CA SER A 50 -1.00 -12.93 25.15
C SER A 50 0.02 -14.04 25.46
N PRO A 51 -0.42 -15.31 25.53
CA PRO A 51 0.47 -16.45 25.79
C PRO A 51 1.23 -16.94 24.55
N TRP A 52 1.06 -16.29 23.40
CA TRP A 52 1.72 -16.68 22.16
C TRP A 52 3.23 -16.52 22.27
N ASP A 53 3.97 -17.33 21.50
CA ASP A 53 5.41 -17.21 21.38
C ASP A 53 5.81 -15.90 20.69
N SER A 54 7.02 -15.44 20.97
CA SER A 54 7.51 -14.15 20.51
C SER A 54 7.62 -14.03 18.98
N PHE A 55 7.96 -15.12 18.29
CA PHE A 55 8.02 -15.14 16.82
C PHE A 55 6.63 -15.06 16.22
N GLY A 56 5.69 -15.88 16.73
CA GLY A 56 4.29 -15.87 16.30
C GLY A 56 3.61 -14.49 16.48
N LYS A 57 3.94 -13.75 17.55
CA LYS A 57 3.45 -12.38 17.76
C LYS A 57 3.88 -11.43 16.64
N VAL A 58 5.16 -11.43 16.28
CA VAL A 58 5.67 -10.59 15.18
C VAL A 58 5.06 -11.02 13.84
N GLN A 59 4.98 -12.32 13.60
CA GLN A 59 4.38 -12.86 12.39
C GLN A 59 2.91 -12.44 12.25
N ALA A 60 2.11 -12.62 13.29
CA ALA A 60 0.69 -12.26 13.30
C ALA A 60 0.46 -10.77 13.10
N PHE A 61 1.31 -9.90 13.68
CA PHE A 61 1.24 -8.46 13.45
C PHE A 61 1.36 -8.11 11.96
N PHE A 62 2.42 -8.60 11.30
CA PHE A 62 2.61 -8.33 9.88
C PHE A 62 1.56 -9.00 8.99
N GLN A 63 1.06 -10.18 9.37
CA GLN A 63 -0.04 -10.83 8.66
C GLN A 63 -1.31 -9.99 8.69
N VAL A 64 -1.73 -9.50 9.87
CA VAL A 64 -2.92 -8.66 10.00
C VAL A 64 -2.73 -7.33 9.26
N MET A 65 -1.54 -6.71 9.33
CA MET A 65 -1.22 -5.51 8.58
C MET A 65 -1.36 -5.76 7.07
N GLY A 66 -0.78 -6.84 6.56
CA GLY A 66 -0.84 -7.18 5.15
C GLY A 66 -2.23 -7.57 4.66
N MET A 67 -3.05 -8.22 5.50
CA MET A 67 -4.45 -8.54 5.18
C MET A 67 -5.32 -7.28 5.08
N GLY A 68 -5.13 -6.32 5.98
CA GLY A 68 -5.94 -5.09 6.00
C GLY A 68 -5.51 -4.05 4.96
N TYR A 69 -4.29 -4.16 4.43
CA TYR A 69 -3.71 -3.13 3.60
C TYR A 69 -4.43 -2.93 2.24
N PRO A 70 -4.84 -3.97 1.49
CA PRO A 70 -5.63 -3.81 0.26
C PRO A 70 -6.93 -3.02 0.47
N PHE A 71 -7.65 -3.31 1.55
CA PHE A 71 -8.86 -2.56 1.91
C PHE A 71 -8.57 -1.07 2.13
N LEU A 72 -7.52 -0.74 2.89
CA LEU A 72 -7.13 0.65 3.15
C LEU A 72 -6.72 1.38 1.86
N ILE A 73 -6.00 0.72 0.96
CA ILE A 73 -5.67 1.27 -0.37
C ILE A 73 -6.95 1.59 -1.14
N GLY A 74 -7.92 0.68 -1.17
CA GLY A 74 -9.21 0.87 -1.82
C GLY A 74 -9.95 2.09 -1.28
N VAL A 75 -10.05 2.21 0.04
CA VAL A 75 -10.69 3.35 0.71
C VAL A 75 -9.97 4.67 0.40
N PHE A 76 -8.65 4.71 0.46
CA PHE A 76 -7.89 5.94 0.21
C PHE A 76 -7.96 6.39 -1.25
N CYS A 77 -7.92 5.45 -2.19
CA CYS A 77 -8.14 5.74 -3.61
C CYS A 77 -9.56 6.28 -3.86
N ALA A 78 -10.58 5.70 -3.20
CA ALA A 78 -11.95 6.17 -3.28
C ALA A 78 -12.09 7.61 -2.77
N ILE A 79 -11.51 7.93 -1.61
CA ILE A 79 -11.56 9.29 -1.03
C ILE A 79 -10.92 10.32 -1.98
N ILE A 80 -9.76 10.00 -2.58
CA ILE A 80 -9.11 10.92 -3.53
C ILE A 80 -9.96 11.13 -4.78
N ALA A 81 -10.58 10.08 -5.31
CA ALA A 81 -11.46 10.20 -6.46
C ALA A 81 -12.69 11.03 -6.14
N GLU A 82 -13.35 10.82 -4.98
CA GLU A 82 -14.49 11.60 -4.53
C GLU A 82 -14.15 13.08 -4.30
N GLN A 83 -12.97 13.38 -3.75
CA GLN A 83 -12.53 14.77 -3.58
C GLN A 83 -12.43 15.50 -4.92
N GLU A 84 -11.91 14.86 -5.97
CA GLU A 84 -11.84 15.47 -7.30
C GLU A 84 -13.21 15.58 -7.97
N LEU A 85 -14.09 14.60 -7.75
CA LEU A 85 -15.47 14.65 -8.23
C LEU A 85 -16.23 15.82 -7.59
N ALA A 86 -16.15 15.95 -6.27
CA ALA A 86 -16.81 17.01 -5.51
C ALA A 86 -16.24 18.41 -5.82
N ALA A 87 -14.95 18.52 -6.13
CA ALA A 87 -14.27 19.78 -6.46
C ALA A 87 -14.54 20.30 -7.88
N GLY A 88 -15.57 19.79 -8.56
CA GLY A 88 -15.99 20.26 -9.89
C GLY A 88 -15.90 19.19 -10.98
N ARG A 89 -16.30 17.95 -10.66
CA ARG A 89 -16.42 16.84 -11.62
C ARG A 89 -15.16 16.68 -12.49
N TYR A 90 -13.99 16.64 -11.84
CA TYR A 90 -12.69 16.43 -12.48
C TYR A 90 -12.23 17.56 -13.42
N GLN A 91 -12.91 18.70 -13.50
CA GLN A 91 -12.54 19.82 -14.40
C GLN A 91 -11.10 20.29 -14.20
N SER A 92 -10.63 20.34 -12.95
CA SER A 92 -9.26 20.71 -12.62
C SER A 92 -8.23 19.75 -13.24
N MET A 93 -8.56 18.45 -13.35
CA MET A 93 -7.70 17.43 -13.97
C MET A 93 -7.75 17.49 -15.50
N LEU A 94 -8.92 17.80 -16.06
CA LEU A 94 -9.14 17.89 -17.51
C LEU A 94 -8.53 19.16 -18.12
N ALA A 95 -8.45 20.25 -17.35
CA ALA A 95 -7.86 21.51 -17.79
C ALA A 95 -6.34 21.47 -17.96
N VAL A 96 -5.67 20.43 -17.41
CA VAL A 96 -4.21 20.30 -17.52
C VAL A 96 -3.82 19.68 -18.86
N THR A 97 -2.87 20.32 -19.58
CA THR A 97 -2.38 19.87 -20.89
C THR A 97 -1.85 18.44 -20.91
N HIS A 98 -1.31 17.97 -19.77
CA HIS A 98 -0.75 16.62 -19.62
C HIS A 98 -1.44 15.86 -18.50
N ARG A 99 -2.60 15.24 -18.81
CA ARG A 99 -3.43 14.48 -17.85
C ARG A 99 -2.65 13.38 -17.13
N GLY A 100 -1.80 12.64 -17.83
CA GLY A 100 -0.93 11.63 -17.22
C GLY A 100 -0.06 12.16 -16.08
N THR A 101 0.34 13.44 -16.11
CA THR A 101 1.11 14.06 -15.02
C THR A 101 0.29 14.20 -13.73
N VAL A 102 -1.00 14.53 -13.86
CA VAL A 102 -1.92 14.66 -12.73
C VAL A 102 -2.19 13.30 -12.09
N PHE A 103 -2.46 12.28 -12.92
CA PHE A 103 -2.65 10.90 -12.43
C PHE A 103 -1.41 10.35 -11.75
N PHE A 104 -0.24 10.60 -12.32
CA PHE A 104 1.03 10.20 -11.71
C PHE A 104 1.26 10.91 -10.36
N SER A 105 0.92 12.21 -10.26
CA SER A 105 0.98 12.96 -9.00
C SER A 105 0.10 12.35 -7.92
N LYS A 106 -1.14 11.97 -8.26
CA LYS A 106 -2.06 11.32 -7.31
C LYS A 106 -1.59 9.94 -6.87
N LEU A 107 -1.09 9.14 -7.81
CA LEU A 107 -0.49 7.85 -7.49
C LEU A 107 0.71 8.03 -6.56
N LEU A 108 1.59 8.99 -6.86
CA LEU A 108 2.75 9.28 -6.03
C LEU A 108 2.35 9.76 -4.63
N LEU A 109 1.33 10.61 -4.51
CA LEU A 109 0.79 11.05 -3.22
C LEU A 109 0.30 9.87 -2.38
N LEU A 110 -0.50 8.96 -2.98
CA LEU A 110 -1.03 7.76 -2.32
C LEU A 110 0.10 6.84 -1.86
N VAL A 111 1.08 6.58 -2.73
CA VAL A 111 2.23 5.72 -2.41
C VAL A 111 3.09 6.34 -1.31
N LEU A 112 3.34 7.64 -1.34
CA LEU A 112 4.14 8.33 -0.31
C LEU A 112 3.41 8.37 1.03
N SER A 113 2.12 8.69 1.05
CA SER A 113 1.34 8.74 2.29
C SER A 113 1.14 7.33 2.89
N GLY A 114 0.83 6.34 2.05
CA GLY A 114 0.72 4.95 2.48
C GLY A 114 2.07 4.38 2.93
N GLY A 115 3.15 4.67 2.20
CA GLY A 115 4.51 4.29 2.58
C GLY A 115 4.92 4.87 3.94
N PHE A 116 4.61 6.15 4.17
CA PHE A 116 4.81 6.78 5.48
C PHE A 116 4.05 6.04 6.59
N SER A 117 2.77 5.72 6.36
CA SER A 117 1.96 4.98 7.34
C SER A 117 2.50 3.59 7.62
N VAL A 118 2.90 2.85 6.59
CA VAL A 118 3.46 1.49 6.74
C VAL A 118 4.78 1.52 7.50
N ILE A 119 5.67 2.46 7.16
CA ILE A 119 6.94 2.64 7.88
C ILE A 119 6.66 2.99 9.35
N LEU A 120 5.77 3.95 9.58
CA LEU A 120 5.41 4.38 10.93
C LEU A 120 4.83 3.22 11.74
N THR A 121 3.90 2.43 11.16
CA THR A 121 3.30 1.26 11.81
C THR A 121 4.36 0.22 12.19
N SER A 122 5.22 -0.14 11.24
CA SER A 122 6.27 -1.14 11.43
C SER A 122 7.30 -0.70 12.48
N VAL A 123 7.73 0.56 12.43
CA VAL A 123 8.73 1.11 13.34
C VAL A 123 8.16 1.32 14.75
N LEU A 124 6.92 1.80 14.88
CA LEU A 124 6.26 1.93 16.19
C LEU A 124 6.09 0.57 16.87
N PHE A 125 5.56 -0.42 16.12
CA PHE A 125 5.44 -1.77 16.66
C PHE A 125 6.82 -2.37 16.97
N GLY A 126 7.76 -2.29 16.03
CA GLY A 126 9.11 -2.83 16.20
C GLY A 126 9.86 -2.20 17.39
N SER A 127 9.76 -0.89 17.56
CA SER A 127 10.37 -0.19 18.70
C SER A 127 9.73 -0.60 20.01
N GLY A 128 8.40 -0.65 20.08
CA GLY A 128 7.68 -1.12 21.25
C GLY A 128 8.00 -2.57 21.59
N TYR A 129 8.03 -3.44 20.59
CA TYR A 129 8.29 -4.85 20.79
C TYR A 129 9.75 -5.13 21.22
N TYR A 130 10.70 -4.48 20.53
CA TYR A 130 12.13 -4.70 20.74
C TYR A 130 12.67 -4.03 22.02
N TYR A 131 12.25 -2.76 22.33
CA TYR A 131 12.79 -1.98 23.43
C TYR A 131 11.90 -1.96 24.67
N TRP A 132 10.57 -1.94 24.52
CA TRP A 132 9.65 -1.86 25.65
C TRP A 132 9.25 -3.24 26.19
N MET A 133 9.08 -4.24 25.29
CA MET A 133 8.81 -5.63 25.69
C MET A 133 10.09 -6.46 25.83
N GLU A 134 11.25 -5.91 25.41
CA GLU A 134 12.57 -6.56 25.41
C GLU A 134 12.65 -7.87 24.62
N GLU A 135 11.73 -8.05 23.68
CA GLU A 135 11.62 -9.25 22.82
C GLU A 135 12.47 -9.08 21.55
N ARG A 136 13.54 -9.86 21.43
CA ARG A 136 14.56 -9.76 20.37
C ARG A 136 14.60 -10.98 19.45
N VAL A 137 13.46 -11.57 19.17
CA VAL A 137 13.33 -12.78 18.33
C VAL A 137 13.66 -12.54 16.86
N VAL A 138 13.51 -11.29 16.39
CA VAL A 138 13.94 -10.83 15.06
C VAL A 138 14.87 -9.64 15.18
N ALA A 139 15.82 -9.51 14.24
CA ALA A 139 16.71 -8.35 14.19
C ALA A 139 15.89 -7.06 13.95
N TYR A 140 16.27 -5.96 14.61
CA TYR A 140 15.53 -4.67 14.49
C TYR A 140 15.44 -4.17 13.03
N SER A 141 16.46 -4.44 12.21
CA SER A 141 16.47 -4.12 10.79
C SER A 141 15.31 -4.75 10.00
N PHE A 142 14.78 -5.88 10.47
CA PHE A 142 13.63 -6.54 9.84
C PHE A 142 12.42 -5.62 9.72
N TYR A 143 12.12 -4.79 10.75
CA TYR A 143 10.95 -3.91 10.74
C TYR A 143 11.00 -2.87 9.60
N TRP A 144 12.17 -2.38 9.26
CA TRP A 144 12.38 -1.49 8.10
C TRP A 144 12.25 -2.22 6.77
N ILE A 145 12.82 -3.41 6.70
CA ILE A 145 12.76 -4.25 5.50
C ILE A 145 11.32 -4.71 5.25
N ALA A 146 10.61 -5.14 6.30
CA ALA A 146 9.21 -5.52 6.21
C ALA A 146 8.33 -4.35 5.72
N ALA A 147 8.58 -3.12 6.20
CA ALA A 147 7.88 -1.94 5.71
C ALA A 147 8.13 -1.73 4.20
N GLY A 148 9.36 -1.87 3.75
CA GLY A 148 9.71 -1.80 2.32
C GLY A 148 9.03 -2.87 1.48
N ILE A 149 8.99 -4.11 1.96
CA ILE A 149 8.30 -5.22 1.30
C ILE A 149 6.78 -4.97 1.25
N MET A 150 6.20 -4.52 2.36
CA MET A 150 4.77 -4.19 2.42
C MET A 150 4.40 -3.09 1.42
N LEU A 151 5.20 -2.04 1.30
CA LEU A 151 4.97 -0.99 0.33
C LEU A 151 5.18 -1.49 -1.11
N GLY A 152 6.33 -2.13 -1.38
CA GLY A 152 6.70 -2.59 -2.72
C GLY A 152 5.76 -3.63 -3.29
N GLY A 153 5.37 -4.62 -2.48
CA GLY A 153 4.43 -5.68 -2.88
C GLY A 153 3.00 -5.20 -3.13
N ASN A 154 2.63 -4.03 -2.60
CA ASN A 154 1.30 -3.44 -2.80
C ASN A 154 1.27 -2.30 -3.85
N LEU A 155 2.37 -1.97 -4.53
CA LEU A 155 2.38 -0.91 -5.55
C LEU A 155 1.38 -1.16 -6.68
N LEU A 156 1.23 -2.40 -7.12
CA LEU A 156 0.23 -2.79 -8.11
C LEU A 156 -1.18 -2.45 -7.64
N LEU A 157 -1.51 -2.70 -6.38
CA LEU A 157 -2.84 -2.43 -5.84
C LEU A 157 -3.15 -0.93 -5.83
N TYR A 158 -2.18 -0.06 -5.53
CA TYR A 158 -2.36 1.39 -5.66
C TYR A 158 -2.72 1.81 -7.08
N ILE A 159 -2.06 1.23 -8.09
CA ILE A 159 -2.33 1.49 -9.50
C ILE A 159 -3.74 1.03 -9.86
N LEU A 160 -4.09 -0.20 -9.51
CA LEU A 160 -5.38 -0.83 -9.79
C LEU A 160 -6.53 -0.07 -9.12
N HIS A 161 -6.42 0.19 -7.82
CA HIS A 161 -7.47 0.87 -7.07
C HIS A 161 -7.67 2.32 -7.51
N LEU A 162 -6.59 3.06 -7.82
CA LEU A 162 -6.70 4.40 -8.37
C LEU A 162 -7.38 4.38 -9.74
N PHE A 163 -7.03 3.42 -10.61
CA PHE A 163 -7.71 3.22 -11.89
C PHE A 163 -9.21 2.96 -11.69
N LEU A 164 -9.57 2.02 -10.81
CA LEU A 164 -10.97 1.66 -10.55
C LEU A 164 -11.78 2.81 -9.97
N ALA A 165 -11.21 3.55 -9.02
CA ALA A 165 -11.86 4.70 -8.40
C ALA A 165 -12.15 5.82 -9.42
N MET A 166 -11.23 6.04 -10.37
CA MET A 166 -11.35 7.09 -11.39
C MET A 166 -12.16 6.66 -12.63
N ARG A 167 -12.26 5.35 -12.91
CA ARG A 167 -12.98 4.83 -14.09
C ARG A 167 -14.40 4.44 -13.77
N PHE A 168 -14.65 3.91 -12.58
CA PHE A 168 -15.96 3.43 -12.14
C PHE A 168 -16.49 4.32 -11.00
N ASN A 169 -16.44 3.84 -9.77
CA ASN A 169 -16.88 4.57 -8.60
C ASN A 169 -16.20 4.05 -7.31
N LYS A 170 -16.50 4.72 -6.18
CA LYS A 170 -15.97 4.34 -4.88
C LYS A 170 -16.39 2.93 -4.44
N GLY A 171 -17.60 2.51 -4.78
CA GLY A 171 -18.13 1.20 -4.40
C GLY A 171 -17.32 0.05 -4.98
N VAL A 172 -16.95 0.15 -6.27
CA VAL A 172 -16.13 -0.85 -6.96
C VAL A 172 -14.76 -0.98 -6.32
N THR A 173 -14.07 0.13 -6.07
CA THR A 173 -12.72 0.08 -5.52
C THR A 173 -12.70 -0.38 -4.06
N ILE A 174 -13.65 0.04 -3.22
CA ILE A 174 -13.77 -0.43 -1.84
C ILE A 174 -14.18 -1.90 -1.79
N GLY A 175 -15.16 -2.31 -2.62
CA GLY A 175 -15.61 -3.69 -2.70
C GLY A 175 -14.50 -4.66 -3.12
N LEU A 176 -13.68 -4.27 -4.12
CA LEU A 176 -12.50 -5.06 -4.49
C LEU A 176 -11.50 -5.12 -3.32
N GLY A 177 -11.22 -4.01 -2.64
CA GLY A 177 -10.29 -3.99 -1.50
C GLY A 177 -10.73 -4.91 -0.36
N ILE A 178 -12.05 -5.01 -0.09
CA ILE A 178 -12.60 -5.98 0.86
C ILE A 178 -12.34 -7.41 0.36
N ALA A 179 -12.65 -7.69 -0.90
CA ALA A 179 -12.45 -9.03 -1.48
C ALA A 179 -10.97 -9.44 -1.45
N GLU A 180 -10.06 -8.53 -1.80
CA GLU A 180 -8.61 -8.75 -1.75
C GLU A 180 -8.10 -8.98 -0.32
N SER A 181 -8.62 -8.27 0.68
CA SER A 181 -8.30 -8.48 2.09
C SER A 181 -8.73 -9.86 2.58
N LEU A 182 -9.95 -10.28 2.23
CA LEU A 182 -10.46 -11.62 2.55
C LEU A 182 -9.65 -12.71 1.83
N LEU A 183 -9.34 -12.50 0.56
CA LEU A 183 -8.52 -13.42 -0.22
C LEU A 183 -7.09 -13.52 0.35
N SER A 184 -6.52 -12.39 0.78
CA SER A 184 -5.22 -12.37 1.45
C SER A 184 -5.26 -13.21 2.73
N ALA A 185 -6.32 -13.08 3.56
CA ALA A 185 -6.47 -13.88 4.77
C ALA A 185 -6.51 -15.39 4.48
N VAL A 186 -7.30 -15.80 3.48
CA VAL A 186 -7.41 -17.21 3.07
C VAL A 186 -6.07 -17.75 2.53
N LEU A 187 -5.41 -16.99 1.67
CA LEU A 187 -4.16 -17.42 1.03
C LEU A 187 -2.91 -17.27 1.92
N MET A 188 -3.03 -16.72 3.12
CA MET A 188 -1.99 -16.83 4.16
C MET A 188 -1.96 -18.20 4.84
N THR A 189 -2.98 -19.00 4.67
CA THR A 189 -3.02 -20.41 5.12
C THR A 189 -2.35 -21.34 4.11
N GLY A 190 -2.29 -22.64 4.39
CA GLY A 190 -1.79 -23.67 3.47
C GLY A 190 -2.51 -23.72 2.11
N LEU A 191 -3.75 -23.17 2.02
CA LEU A 191 -4.48 -23.05 0.75
C LEU A 191 -3.78 -22.14 -0.27
N GLY A 192 -2.97 -21.21 0.21
CA GLY A 192 -2.18 -20.31 -0.64
C GLY A 192 -0.89 -20.92 -1.18
N ASP A 193 -0.44 -22.05 -0.66
CA ASP A 193 0.84 -22.64 -1.06
C ASP A 193 0.83 -23.03 -2.53
N GLY A 194 1.80 -22.55 -3.28
CA GLY A 194 1.92 -22.75 -4.73
C GLY A 194 1.11 -21.77 -5.61
N VAL A 195 0.04 -21.15 -5.10
CA VAL A 195 -0.80 -20.22 -5.89
C VAL A 195 -0.60 -18.74 -5.55
N TRP A 196 -0.09 -18.42 -4.36
CA TRP A 196 0.06 -17.04 -3.86
C TRP A 196 0.86 -16.13 -4.80
N ILE A 197 1.82 -16.69 -5.52
CA ILE A 197 2.69 -15.94 -6.42
C ILE A 197 1.91 -15.27 -7.58
N TYR A 198 0.75 -15.81 -7.93
CA TYR A 198 -0.13 -15.27 -8.98
C TYR A 198 -1.19 -14.30 -8.46
N VAL A 199 -1.26 -14.09 -7.14
CA VAL A 199 -2.29 -13.27 -6.50
C VAL A 199 -1.67 -12.03 -5.88
N PRO A 200 -1.78 -10.85 -6.52
CA PRO A 200 -1.12 -9.61 -6.07
C PRO A 200 -1.43 -9.20 -4.63
N ALA A 201 -2.67 -9.40 -4.18
CA ALA A 201 -3.11 -9.03 -2.84
C ALA A 201 -2.36 -9.76 -1.71
N VAL A 202 -1.61 -10.82 -2.01
CA VAL A 202 -0.89 -11.65 -1.03
C VAL A 202 0.62 -11.46 -1.09
N TRP A 203 1.14 -10.85 -2.15
CA TRP A 203 2.59 -10.73 -2.38
C TRP A 203 3.33 -10.10 -1.21
N ALA A 204 2.90 -8.93 -0.77
CA ALA A 204 3.54 -8.21 0.32
C ALA A 204 3.57 -9.05 1.60
N ASN A 205 2.45 -9.66 1.94
CA ASN A 205 2.26 -10.41 3.17
C ASN A 205 3.11 -11.70 3.18
N ARG A 206 3.06 -12.49 2.11
CA ARG A 206 3.87 -13.72 2.00
C ARG A 206 5.36 -13.43 1.93
N MET A 207 5.79 -12.43 1.15
CA MET A 207 7.21 -12.05 1.06
C MET A 207 7.74 -11.57 2.41
N ALA A 208 7.01 -10.76 3.15
CA ALA A 208 7.41 -10.33 4.49
C ALA A 208 7.53 -11.52 5.45
N GLY A 209 6.59 -12.48 5.40
CA GLY A 209 6.64 -13.70 6.19
C GLY A 209 7.88 -14.54 5.91
N TYR A 210 8.24 -14.75 4.64
CA TYR A 210 9.44 -15.52 4.29
C TYR A 210 10.73 -14.81 4.69
N VAL A 211 10.81 -13.50 4.47
CA VAL A 211 12.00 -12.70 4.83
C VAL A 211 12.19 -12.65 6.34
N MET A 212 11.11 -12.72 7.14
CA MET A 212 11.19 -12.71 8.60
C MET A 212 12.07 -13.87 9.13
N PHE A 213 11.99 -15.06 8.54
CA PHE A 213 12.85 -16.19 8.94
C PHE A 213 14.34 -15.90 8.78
N ALA A 214 14.74 -15.18 7.71
CA ALA A 214 16.13 -14.79 7.48
C ALA A 214 16.68 -13.79 8.51
N TYR A 215 15.80 -13.09 9.22
CA TYR A 215 16.15 -12.10 10.25
C TYR A 215 15.82 -12.57 11.67
N SER A 216 15.52 -13.85 11.84
CA SER A 216 15.18 -14.47 13.12
C SER A 216 16.14 -15.60 13.47
N THR A 217 16.02 -16.11 14.69
CA THR A 217 16.71 -17.34 15.14
C THR A 217 15.94 -18.61 14.81
N VAL A 218 14.74 -18.47 14.21
CA VAL A 218 13.84 -19.58 13.89
C VAL A 218 14.12 -20.06 12.47
N THR A 219 14.32 -21.37 12.31
CA THR A 219 14.44 -21.98 10.98
C THR A 219 13.11 -22.07 10.28
N GLY A 220 13.05 -21.62 9.05
CA GLY A 220 11.83 -21.60 8.24
C GLY A 220 12.02 -22.28 6.88
N PRO A 221 10.95 -22.32 6.07
CA PRO A 221 11.00 -22.89 4.74
C PRO A 221 12.01 -22.11 3.87
N ALA A 222 12.87 -22.86 3.16
CA ALA A 222 13.76 -22.30 2.15
C ALA A 222 12.92 -21.94 0.90
N VAL A 223 12.46 -20.70 0.83
CA VAL A 223 11.75 -20.17 -0.33
C VAL A 223 12.64 -19.18 -1.06
N ASP A 224 12.80 -19.39 -2.36
CA ASP A 224 13.49 -18.42 -3.21
C ASP A 224 12.53 -17.24 -3.53
N PRO A 225 12.73 -16.05 -2.96
CA PRO A 225 11.87 -14.91 -3.21
C PRO A 225 12.09 -14.29 -4.60
N CYS A 226 13.15 -14.65 -5.32
CA CYS A 226 13.55 -14.00 -6.57
C CYS A 226 12.45 -14.09 -7.64
N ARG A 227 11.81 -15.25 -7.76
CA ARG A 227 10.69 -15.43 -8.71
C ARG A 227 9.50 -14.54 -8.38
N ALA A 228 9.13 -14.46 -7.10
CA ALA A 228 8.02 -13.63 -6.64
C ALA A 228 8.32 -12.14 -6.85
N VAL A 229 9.52 -11.70 -6.49
CA VAL A 229 9.96 -10.30 -6.70
C VAL A 229 10.00 -9.96 -8.18
N ALA A 230 10.52 -10.85 -9.04
CA ALA A 230 10.57 -10.63 -10.47
C ALA A 230 9.16 -10.51 -11.07
N LEU A 231 8.24 -11.43 -10.74
CA LEU A 231 6.86 -11.38 -11.22
C LEU A 231 6.13 -10.13 -10.72
N CYS A 232 6.24 -9.82 -9.43
CA CYS A 232 5.69 -8.61 -8.83
C CYS A 232 6.19 -7.35 -9.57
N SER A 233 7.49 -7.25 -9.81
CA SER A 233 8.09 -6.09 -10.50
C SER A 233 7.63 -5.97 -11.94
N ILE A 234 7.64 -7.07 -12.70
CA ILE A 234 7.23 -7.08 -14.11
C ILE A 234 5.75 -6.69 -14.23
N VAL A 235 4.86 -7.32 -13.48
CA VAL A 235 3.42 -7.05 -13.54
C VAL A 235 3.12 -5.62 -13.09
N THR A 236 3.78 -5.13 -12.04
CA THR A 236 3.61 -3.74 -11.57
C THR A 236 4.07 -2.74 -12.63
N LEU A 237 5.20 -2.96 -13.28
CA LEU A 237 5.70 -2.07 -14.34
C LEU A 237 4.78 -2.06 -15.56
N ILE A 238 4.31 -3.22 -16.02
CA ILE A 238 3.34 -3.33 -17.13
C ILE A 238 2.06 -2.59 -16.77
N SER A 239 1.54 -2.79 -15.56
CA SER A 239 0.32 -2.14 -15.08
C SER A 239 0.48 -0.62 -14.97
N LEU A 240 1.66 -0.15 -14.52
CA LEU A 240 1.96 1.28 -14.48
C LEU A 240 1.98 1.89 -15.89
N LEU A 241 2.59 1.21 -16.85
CA LEU A 241 2.61 1.67 -18.25
C LEU A 241 1.19 1.71 -18.84
N ALA A 242 0.40 0.66 -18.64
CA ALA A 242 -0.99 0.60 -19.08
C ALA A 242 -1.84 1.73 -18.45
N PHE A 243 -1.70 1.92 -17.13
CA PHE A 243 -2.36 3.01 -16.40
C PHE A 243 -1.99 4.39 -16.95
N MET A 244 -0.71 4.64 -17.24
CA MET A 244 -0.24 5.92 -17.77
C MET A 244 -0.73 6.14 -19.22
N ILE A 245 -0.88 5.10 -20.04
CA ILE A 245 -1.47 5.20 -21.38
C ILE A 245 -2.95 5.55 -21.27
N TRP A 246 -3.70 4.84 -20.43
CA TRP A 246 -5.10 5.12 -20.16
C TRP A 246 -5.32 6.55 -19.65
N ALA A 247 -4.51 7.00 -18.67
CA ALA A 247 -4.61 8.32 -18.07
C ALA A 247 -4.45 9.48 -19.06
N LYS A 248 -3.68 9.27 -20.15
CA LYS A 248 -3.53 10.29 -21.21
C LYS A 248 -4.82 10.48 -22.03
N GLY A 249 -5.57 9.41 -22.24
CA GLY A 249 -6.82 9.43 -23.03
C GLY A 249 -8.08 9.62 -22.18
N TRP A 250 -7.96 9.69 -20.86
CA TRP A 250 -9.12 9.78 -19.98
C TRP A 250 -9.90 11.11 -20.16
N ASP A 251 -11.21 11.01 -20.29
CA ASP A 251 -12.14 12.10 -20.68
C ASP A 251 -13.03 12.63 -19.54
N GLY A 252 -12.82 12.13 -18.32
CA GLY A 252 -13.58 12.55 -17.14
C GLY A 252 -14.88 11.78 -16.94
N VAL A 253 -15.16 10.78 -17.79
CA VAL A 253 -16.35 9.93 -17.62
C VAL A 253 -16.06 8.86 -16.58
N CYS A 254 -16.74 8.95 -15.43
CA CYS A 254 -16.91 7.82 -14.52
C CYS A 254 -18.12 7.00 -14.98
N GLY A 255 -18.07 5.68 -14.79
CA GLY A 255 -19.27 4.85 -15.02
C GLY A 255 -20.43 5.40 -14.21
N GLU A 256 -21.55 5.65 -14.89
CA GLU A 256 -22.79 6.10 -14.25
C GLU A 256 -23.23 5.05 -13.22
N GLU A 257 -23.79 5.54 -12.11
CA GLU A 257 -24.40 4.73 -11.04
C GLU A 257 -25.57 3.92 -11.56
#